data_90c9f6ae7d8096a35c28969e4c79d2df
#
_entry.id   90c9f6ae7d8096a35c28969e4c79d2df
#
_cell.length_a   1.000
_cell.length_b   1.000
_cell.length_c   1.000
_cell.angle_alpha   90.00
_cell.angle_beta   90.00
_cell.angle_gamma   90.00
#
_symmetry.space_group_name_H-M   'P 1'
#
loop_
_entity.id
_entity.type
_entity.pdbx_description
1 polymer ?
#
loop_
_entity_poly.entity_id
_entity_poly.type
_entity_poly.pdbx_seq_one_letter_code
_entity_poly.pdbx_strand_id
1 'polypeptide(L)'
;MKTRNVTDLVYFDDEAARTEVLHETGRLFSQVICLQEAQGVGPMRDADADGLVVVLAGEVAAQVGKGRARMRQWESATVPAGDELTIRNASDEPSVVLLVLAPRRPSARPATGRSRRSKRGAPAGRGP
;
A
#
# COMPACT_ATOMS: atom_id res chain seq x y z
N MET A 1 21.93 6.03 8.73
CA MET A 1 20.68 5.27 8.74
C MET A 1 19.60 6.03 9.49
N LYS A 2 18.40 6.04 8.94
CA LYS A 2 17.31 6.78 9.54
C LYS A 2 16.24 5.81 9.99
N THR A 3 15.87 5.87 11.25
CA THR A 3 14.84 4.98 11.77
C THR A 3 13.67 5.78 12.31
N ARG A 4 12.48 5.22 12.26
CA ARG A 4 11.28 5.81 12.84
C ARG A 4 10.43 4.70 13.45
N ASN A 5 9.85 5.00 14.60
CA ASN A 5 8.93 4.06 15.22
C ASN A 5 7.55 4.34 14.65
N VAL A 6 6.97 3.36 14.00
CA VAL A 6 5.67 3.52 13.35
C VAL A 6 4.60 3.94 14.35
N THR A 7 4.69 3.45 15.59
CA THR A 7 3.68 3.79 16.59
C THR A 7 3.67 5.27 16.94
N ASP A 8 4.78 5.98 16.68
CA ASP A 8 4.81 7.42 16.93
C ASP A 8 3.92 8.18 15.96
N LEU A 9 3.51 7.57 14.86
CA LEU A 9 2.67 8.17 13.85
C LEU A 9 1.22 7.72 13.97
N VAL A 10 0.91 6.86 14.94
CA VAL A 10 -0.42 6.31 15.05
C VAL A 10 -1.26 7.21 15.95
N TYR A 11 -2.21 7.89 15.34
CA TYR A 11 -3.26 8.50 16.10
C TYR A 11 -4.45 8.77 15.19
N PHE A 12 -5.60 8.96 15.79
CA PHE A 12 -6.86 8.94 15.09
C PHE A 12 -7.60 10.27 15.25
N ASP A 13 -8.36 10.61 14.21
CA ASP A 13 -9.14 11.83 14.20
C ASP A 13 -10.60 11.42 14.03
N ASP A 14 -11.50 11.96 14.83
CA ASP A 14 -12.91 11.59 14.76
C ASP A 14 -13.58 12.03 13.46
N GLU A 15 -13.01 13.00 12.78
CA GLU A 15 -13.66 13.57 11.61
C GLU A 15 -13.17 13.02 10.30
N ALA A 16 -11.97 12.49 10.26
CA ALA A 16 -11.42 12.00 9.00
C ALA A 16 -10.28 11.03 9.24
N ALA A 17 -10.02 10.20 8.24
CA ALA A 17 -8.86 9.33 8.25
C ALA A 17 -7.59 10.17 8.35
N ARG A 18 -6.61 9.65 9.05
CA ARG A 18 -5.31 10.33 9.18
C ARG A 18 -4.27 9.59 8.39
N THR A 19 -3.46 10.34 7.66
CA THR A 19 -2.32 9.76 6.95
C THR A 19 -1.07 10.54 7.31
N GLU A 20 0.01 9.83 7.55
CA GLU A 20 1.28 10.45 7.90
C GLU A 20 2.40 9.77 7.12
N VAL A 21 3.28 10.55 6.55
CA VAL A 21 4.41 9.98 5.80
C VAL A 21 5.39 9.33 6.78
N LEU A 22 5.76 8.11 6.50
CA LEU A 22 6.74 7.39 7.32
C LEU A 22 8.14 7.59 6.77
N HIS A 23 8.39 7.23 5.54
CA HIS A 23 9.66 7.46 4.88
C HIS A 23 9.40 7.84 3.44
N GLU A 24 10.22 8.73 2.92
CA GLU A 24 10.09 9.12 1.53
C GLU A 24 11.48 9.35 0.94
N THR A 25 11.74 8.73 -0.21
CA THR A 25 12.95 8.94 -0.99
C THR A 25 12.53 9.08 -2.44
N GLY A 26 13.48 9.22 -3.33
CA GLY A 26 13.14 9.28 -4.76
C GLY A 26 12.59 7.98 -5.32
N ARG A 27 12.74 6.88 -4.60
CA ARG A 27 12.32 5.56 -5.07
C ARG A 27 11.39 4.85 -4.13
N LEU A 28 11.01 5.48 -3.05
CA LEU A 28 10.16 4.85 -2.06
C LEU A 28 9.32 5.91 -1.36
N PHE A 29 8.04 5.62 -1.24
CA PHE A 29 7.14 6.44 -0.44
C PHE A 29 6.39 5.51 0.48
N SER A 30 6.31 5.85 1.76
CA SER A 30 5.49 5.07 2.68
C SER A 30 4.73 5.98 3.61
N GLN A 31 3.52 5.57 3.95
CA GLN A 31 2.70 6.32 4.88
C GLN A 31 1.90 5.38 5.76
N VAL A 32 1.58 5.87 6.95
CA VAL A 32 0.74 5.18 7.90
C VAL A 32 -0.66 5.78 7.81
N ILE A 33 -1.66 4.94 7.66
CA ILE A 33 -3.06 5.35 7.53
C ILE A 33 -3.80 4.86 8.77
N CYS A 34 -4.42 5.77 9.50
CA CYS A 34 -5.13 5.46 10.73
C CYS A 34 -6.62 5.72 10.53
N LEU A 35 -7.44 4.70 10.75
CA LEU A 35 -8.86 4.75 10.46
C LEU A 35 -9.66 4.39 11.70
N GLN A 36 -10.59 5.26 12.06
CA GLN A 36 -11.59 4.91 13.06
C GLN A 36 -12.78 4.23 12.36
N GLU A 37 -13.76 3.82 13.13
CA GLU A 37 -14.93 3.15 12.61
C GLU A 37 -15.54 3.98 11.48
N ALA A 38 -15.92 3.33 10.40
CA ALA A 38 -16.55 3.91 9.22
C ALA A 38 -15.67 4.85 8.40
N GLN A 39 -14.42 5.02 8.76
CA GLN A 39 -13.52 5.85 7.98
C GLN A 39 -12.82 5.05 6.89
N GLY A 40 -12.40 5.73 5.86
CA GLY A 40 -11.67 5.11 4.77
C GLY A 40 -10.88 6.13 3.97
N VAL A 41 -10.06 5.64 3.06
CA VAL A 41 -9.29 6.45 2.13
C VAL A 41 -9.48 5.91 0.73
N GLY A 42 -9.35 6.78 -0.25
CA GLY A 42 -9.45 6.40 -1.66
C GLY A 42 -10.75 6.85 -2.28
N PRO A 43 -10.94 6.54 -3.55
CA PRO A 43 -10.01 5.76 -4.35
C PRO A 43 -8.74 6.55 -4.65
N MET A 44 -7.63 5.88 -4.67
CA MET A 44 -6.35 6.48 -5.03
C MET A 44 -5.68 5.60 -6.07
N ARG A 45 -4.86 6.21 -6.91
CA ARG A 45 -4.30 5.52 -8.05
C ARG A 45 -2.99 6.18 -8.43
N ASP A 46 -2.01 5.37 -8.72
CA ASP A 46 -0.72 5.86 -9.20
C ASP A 46 -0.33 5.02 -10.40
N ALA A 47 -0.27 5.65 -11.56
CA ALA A 47 0.04 4.93 -12.79
C ALA A 47 1.50 4.51 -12.87
N ASP A 48 2.36 5.12 -12.06
CA ASP A 48 3.80 4.93 -12.16
C ASP A 48 4.42 4.23 -10.96
N ALA A 49 3.63 3.72 -10.05
CA ALA A 49 4.16 3.05 -8.87
C ALA A 49 3.36 1.80 -8.55
N ASP A 50 4.07 0.76 -8.15
CA ASP A 50 3.42 -0.41 -7.56
C ASP A 50 3.30 -0.15 -6.07
N GLY A 51 2.27 -0.70 -5.46
CA GLY A 51 2.02 -0.49 -4.05
C GLY A 51 1.99 -1.78 -3.25
N LEU A 52 2.17 -1.63 -1.95
CA LEU A 52 2.03 -2.71 -0.98
C LEU A 52 1.21 -2.16 0.18
N VAL A 53 0.17 -2.88 0.56
CA VAL A 53 -0.67 -2.53 1.70
C VAL A 53 -0.48 -3.59 2.76
N VAL A 54 -0.16 -3.19 3.99
CA VAL A 54 -0.01 -4.12 5.11
C VAL A 54 -0.90 -3.63 6.25
N VAL A 55 -1.74 -4.51 6.78
CA VAL A 55 -2.56 -4.15 7.94
C VAL A 55 -1.73 -4.35 9.19
N LEU A 56 -1.51 -3.30 9.95
CA LEU A 56 -0.73 -3.35 11.17
C LEU A 56 -1.61 -3.58 12.40
N ALA A 57 -2.86 -3.17 12.35
CA ALA A 57 -3.79 -3.37 13.45
C ALA A 57 -5.22 -3.29 12.91
N GLY A 58 -6.11 -4.04 13.52
CA GLY A 58 -7.52 -4.00 13.15
C GLY A 58 -7.85 -4.82 11.91
N GLU A 59 -8.93 -4.47 11.27
CA GLU A 59 -9.41 -5.17 10.09
C GLU A 59 -9.94 -4.15 9.10
N VAL A 60 -9.58 -4.28 7.84
CA VAL A 60 -10.03 -3.37 6.79
C VAL A 60 -10.63 -4.14 5.63
N ALA A 61 -11.48 -3.48 4.87
CA ALA A 61 -11.94 -3.97 3.59
C ALA A 61 -11.17 -3.21 2.53
N ALA A 62 -10.40 -3.92 1.72
CA ALA A 62 -9.58 -3.31 0.68
C ALA A 62 -10.14 -3.69 -0.68
N GLN A 63 -10.10 -2.73 -1.59
CA GLN A 63 -10.43 -2.98 -2.98
C GLN A 63 -9.26 -2.53 -3.84
N VAL A 64 -8.74 -3.42 -4.67
CA VAL A 64 -7.65 -3.14 -5.58
C VAL A 64 -8.15 -3.49 -6.96
N GLY A 65 -8.32 -2.48 -7.81
CA GLY A 65 -8.94 -2.68 -9.11
C GLY A 65 -10.34 -3.26 -8.93
N LYS A 66 -10.58 -4.46 -9.45
CA LYS A 66 -11.87 -5.12 -9.31
C LYS A 66 -11.88 -6.13 -8.18
N GLY A 67 -10.76 -6.37 -7.55
CA GLY A 67 -10.66 -7.35 -6.47
C GLY A 67 -10.99 -6.74 -5.13
N ARG A 68 -11.60 -7.51 -4.26
CA ARG A 68 -11.94 -7.08 -2.91
C ARG A 68 -11.55 -8.15 -1.92
N ALA A 69 -11.09 -7.71 -0.74
CA ALA A 69 -10.76 -8.62 0.33
C ALA A 69 -10.87 -7.94 1.67
N ARG A 70 -11.21 -8.71 2.69
CA ARG A 70 -11.04 -8.27 4.05
C ARG A 70 -9.66 -8.69 4.49
N MET A 71 -8.96 -7.79 5.14
CA MET A 71 -7.59 -8.04 5.57
C MET A 71 -7.48 -7.74 7.05
N ARG A 72 -6.85 -8.63 7.76
CA ARG A 72 -6.63 -8.51 9.20
C ARG A 72 -5.17 -8.19 9.48
N GLN A 73 -4.87 -8.01 10.76
CA GLN A 73 -3.51 -7.70 11.20
C GLN A 73 -2.50 -8.66 10.57
N TRP A 74 -1.45 -8.12 10.06
CA TRP A 74 -0.31 -8.80 9.42
C TRP A 74 -0.58 -9.33 8.01
N GLU A 75 -1.78 -9.11 7.48
CA GLU A 75 -2.04 -9.49 6.10
C GLU A 75 -1.68 -8.35 5.16
N SER A 76 -1.33 -8.69 3.94
CA SER A 76 -0.87 -7.72 2.96
C SER A 76 -1.41 -8.02 1.57
N ALA A 77 -1.36 -7.00 0.72
CA ALA A 77 -1.75 -7.14 -0.68
C ALA A 77 -0.90 -6.21 -1.52
N THR A 78 -0.68 -6.59 -2.77
CA THR A 78 -0.01 -5.71 -3.72
C THR A 78 -1.03 -4.91 -4.50
N VAL A 79 -0.62 -3.73 -4.94
CA VAL A 79 -1.45 -2.84 -5.74
C VAL A 79 -0.67 -2.55 -7.01
N PRO A 80 -1.00 -3.23 -8.11
CA PRO A 80 -0.28 -2.97 -9.38
C PRO A 80 -0.45 -1.53 -9.81
N ALA A 81 0.57 -1.00 -10.45
CA ALA A 81 0.54 0.37 -10.96
C ALA A 81 -0.69 0.56 -11.85
N GLY A 82 -1.39 1.64 -11.66
CA GLY A 82 -2.58 1.94 -12.43
C GLY A 82 -3.89 1.44 -11.85
N ASP A 83 -3.84 0.52 -10.89
CA ASP A 83 -5.08 0.05 -10.26
C ASP A 83 -5.51 1.00 -9.16
N GLU A 84 -6.80 1.15 -9.00
CA GLU A 84 -7.33 1.98 -7.93
C GLU A 84 -7.32 1.22 -6.62
N LEU A 85 -7.02 1.92 -5.55
CA LEU A 85 -7.00 1.35 -4.20
C LEU A 85 -7.98 2.11 -3.32
N THR A 86 -8.84 1.38 -2.63
CA THR A 86 -9.72 1.93 -1.61
C THR A 86 -9.58 1.07 -0.37
N ILE A 87 -9.45 1.71 0.78
CA ILE A 87 -9.33 1.01 2.07
C ILE A 87 -10.35 1.61 3.02
N ARG A 88 -11.16 0.76 3.64
CA ARG A 88 -12.13 1.20 4.63
C ARG A 88 -11.97 0.37 5.89
N ASN A 89 -12.18 1.00 7.04
CA ASN A 89 -12.20 0.23 8.30
C ASN A 89 -13.43 -0.68 8.27
N ALA A 90 -13.20 -1.97 8.44
CA ALA A 90 -14.26 -2.98 8.36
C ALA A 90 -14.72 -3.46 9.74
N SER A 91 -14.29 -2.80 10.80
CA SER A 91 -14.65 -3.19 12.16
C SER A 91 -15.05 -1.96 12.97
N ASP A 92 -15.47 -2.19 14.21
CA ASP A 92 -15.79 -1.08 15.10
C ASP A 92 -14.59 -0.65 15.94
N GLU A 93 -13.42 -1.23 15.67
CA GLU A 93 -12.18 -0.84 16.34
C GLU A 93 -11.27 -0.09 15.40
N PRO A 94 -10.35 0.72 15.93
CA PRO A 94 -9.43 1.44 15.06
C PRO A 94 -8.55 0.49 14.25
N SER A 95 -8.21 0.91 13.03
CA SER A 95 -7.33 0.15 12.17
C SER A 95 -6.15 0.99 11.76
N VAL A 96 -5.00 0.36 11.59
CA VAL A 96 -3.77 1.01 11.15
C VAL A 96 -3.23 0.24 9.97
N VAL A 97 -2.93 0.96 8.88
CA VAL A 97 -2.46 0.35 7.64
C VAL A 97 -1.18 1.05 7.21
N LEU A 98 -0.24 0.27 6.72
CA LEU A 98 0.97 0.80 6.10
C LEU A 98 0.80 0.69 4.60
N LEU A 99 1.00 1.80 3.90
CA LEU A 99 1.00 1.82 2.44
C LEU A 99 2.41 2.16 1.98
N VAL A 100 2.96 1.35 1.08
CA VAL A 100 4.28 1.57 0.50
C VAL A 100 4.12 1.68 -1.00
N LEU A 101 4.69 2.71 -1.60
CA LEU A 101 4.69 2.89 -3.05
C LEU A 101 6.13 2.88 -3.55
N ALA A 102 6.37 2.09 -4.58
CA ALA A 102 7.67 2.01 -5.24
C ALA A 102 7.50 2.50 -6.66
N PRO A 103 7.89 3.74 -6.96
CA PRO A 103 7.76 4.27 -8.30
C PRO A 103 8.59 3.46 -9.28
N ARG A 104 8.02 3.20 -10.45
CA ARG A 104 8.75 2.53 -11.49
C ARG A 104 9.78 3.47 -12.06
N ARG A 105 10.90 2.90 -12.45
CA ARG A 105 11.85 3.70 -13.14
C ARG A 105 11.31 4.04 -14.48
N PRO A 106 11.49 5.21 -14.96
CA PRO A 106 11.11 5.56 -16.30
C PRO A 106 11.91 4.71 -17.20
N SER A 107 11.33 4.26 -18.14
CA SER A 107 11.77 3.41 -19.11
C SER A 107 13.17 3.36 -19.38
N ALA A 108 13.88 3.40 -18.43
CA ALA A 108 15.17 3.21 -18.63
C ALA A 108 15.41 1.88 -19.05
N ARG A 109 14.76 1.15 -19.19
CA ARG A 109 14.95 -0.02 -19.40
C ARG A 109 14.39 -0.54 -20.40
N PRO A 110 14.92 -0.89 -21.10
CA PRO A 110 14.40 -1.50 -22.11
C PRO A 110 14.16 -2.76 -21.74
N ALA A 111 13.74 -2.88 -21.90
CA ALA A 111 13.44 -3.85 -21.46
C ALA A 111 13.92 -4.95 -21.90
N THR A 112 14.54 -5.07 -22.08
CA THR A 112 14.84 -5.88 -22.18
C THR A 112 14.48 -6.79 -21.82
N GLY A 113 14.41 -6.68 -22.09
CA GLY A 113 14.02 -7.34 -21.79
C GLY A 113 13.76 -8.11 -21.18
N ARG A 114 14.02 -8.06 -20.99
CA ARG A 114 13.76 -8.58 -20.40
C ARG A 114 13.27 -9.19 -19.73
N SER A 115 13.61 -9.30 -19.52
CA SER A 115 13.05 -9.64 -18.99
C SER A 115 12.72 -10.28 -18.21
N ARG A 116 13.10 -10.34 -18.01
CA ARG A 116 12.54 -10.66 -17.51
C ARG A 116 11.97 -11.27 -16.85
N ARG A 117 12.46 -11.55 -16.81
CA ARG A 117 11.76 -11.84 -16.58
C ARG A 117 11.30 -12.43 -16.16
N SER A 118 11.85 -12.60 -16.19
CA SER A 118 11.18 -12.96 -16.09
C SER A 118 10.99 -13.54 -15.48
N LYS A 119 11.39 -13.64 -15.37
CA LYS A 119 10.91 -13.93 -15.11
C LYS A 119 10.62 -14.41 -14.44
N ARG A 120 11.21 -14.55 -14.28
CA ARG A 120 10.64 -14.66 -13.98
C ARG A 120 10.08 -15.13 -13.67
N GLY A 121 10.96 -15.24 -13.47
CA GLY A 121 10.25 -15.36 -13.59
C GLY A 121 9.95 -15.57 -13.22
N ALA A 122 10.45 -15.51 -12.90
CA ALA A 122 9.81 -15.45 -12.89
C ALA A 122 9.56 -15.62 -12.54
N PRO A 123 9.93 -15.69 -12.19
CA PRO A 123 9.30 -15.62 -12.02
C PRO A 123 8.79 -15.64 -11.80
N ALA A 124 9.26 -15.61 -11.60
CA ALA A 124 8.47 -15.39 -11.61
C ALA A 124 8.03 -15.31 -11.29
N GLY A 125 8.38 -15.21 -10.82
CA GLY A 125 7.74 -14.89 -10.77
C GLY A 125 7.61 -14.60 -10.44
N ARG A 126 7.97 -14.31 -10.37
CA ARG A 126 7.52 -13.75 -10.36
C ARG A 126 6.92 -13.68 -10.52
N GLY A 127 7.31 -13.63 -10.26
CA GLY A 127 6.58 -13.26 -10.64
C GLY A 127 6.24 -13.12 -10.74
N PRO A 128 6.56 -13.01 -10.59
CA PRO A 128 6.00 -12.87 -10.84
C PRO A 128 5.74 -12.73 -11.16
#